data_e25e7a0d53de0d5100732bd9998f6031
#
_entry.id   e25e7a0d53de0d5100732bd9998f6031
#
_cell.length_a   1.000
_cell.length_b   1.000
_cell.length_c   1.000
_cell.angle_alpha   90.00
_cell.angle_beta   90.00
_cell.angle_gamma   90.00
#
_symmetry.space_group_name_H-M   'P 1'
#
loop_
_entity.id
_entity.type
_entity.pdbx_description
1 polymer ?
#
loop_
_entity_poly.entity_id
_entity_poly.type
_entity_poly.pdbx_seq_one_letter_code
_entity_poly.pdbx_strand_id
1 'polypeptide(L)'
;MNDYIEVRFDVEPCDATSTDVLAAMLCDVEFESFVPDESGLTAYVKRELYNEAAIADIVTSFPLPAQIKWRAEVIEGQDWNSEWEKNYFQPIVVGDKCVIHSSFHTDIPKVEYDIVIDPKMAFGTGHHATTSLIIRQLLEMSLDGLSVMDMGTGTGILAILSAMRGAEKVSAIEIDEFAYVNAVDNVKINGEPQINVMLGDASLLANEEPVDVFIANINRNIITADIAEYAKTLKSGGIMLLSGFYEEDVEVIMSQARLHSLDYQSHTVQDRWTCLRLVKQ
;
A
#
# COMPACT_ATOMS: atom_id res chain seq x y z
N MET A 1 19.27 2.69 7.76
CA MET A 1 18.42 3.24 8.84
C MET A 1 18.80 4.71 8.93
N ASN A 2 17.91 5.63 8.60
CA ASN A 2 18.23 7.06 8.63
C ASN A 2 17.97 7.55 10.04
N ASP A 3 19.04 7.87 10.79
CA ASP A 3 18.92 8.52 12.09
C ASP A 3 18.44 9.96 11.87
N TYR A 4 17.46 10.40 12.64
CA TYR A 4 16.98 11.78 12.63
C TYR A 4 17.47 12.53 13.89
N ILE A 5 17.56 13.85 13.76
CA ILE A 5 17.71 14.74 14.89
C ILE A 5 16.40 15.50 15.02
N GLU A 6 15.79 15.39 16.20
CA GLU A 6 14.70 16.23 16.63
C GLU A 6 15.26 17.53 17.20
N VAL A 7 14.78 18.65 16.71
CA VAL A 7 15.13 19.96 17.23
C VAL A 7 13.88 20.64 17.74
N ARG A 8 13.84 20.89 19.04
CA ARG A 8 12.78 21.66 19.68
C ARG A 8 13.16 23.14 19.72
N PHE A 9 12.29 23.99 19.21
CA PHE A 9 12.38 25.45 19.24
C PHE A 9 11.30 25.99 20.18
N ASP A 10 11.69 26.64 21.28
CA ASP A 10 10.80 27.37 22.16
C ASP A 10 10.79 28.82 21.69
N VAL A 11 9.63 29.36 21.35
CA VAL A 11 9.44 30.68 20.71
C VAL A 11 8.64 31.59 21.65
N GLU A 12 9.12 32.79 21.98
CA GLU A 12 8.43 33.72 22.86
C GLU A 12 8.45 35.16 22.33
N PRO A 13 7.30 35.81 22.03
CA PRO A 13 5.95 35.22 22.03
C PRO A 13 5.76 34.21 20.90
N CYS A 14 4.96 33.17 21.18
CA CYS A 14 4.61 32.15 20.19
C CYS A 14 3.24 32.45 19.57
N ASP A 15 3.19 32.50 18.25
CA ASP A 15 1.97 32.53 17.46
C ASP A 15 2.16 31.75 16.13
N ALA A 16 1.07 31.52 15.42
CA ALA A 16 1.12 30.75 14.18
C ALA A 16 2.05 31.41 13.13
N THR A 17 2.15 32.74 13.09
CA THR A 17 3.02 33.46 12.15
C THR A 17 4.49 33.20 12.45
N SER A 18 4.88 33.24 13.73
CA SER A 18 6.26 33.01 14.15
C SER A 18 6.70 31.57 13.91
N THR A 19 5.83 30.57 14.14
CA THR A 19 6.14 29.17 13.87
C THR A 19 6.19 28.88 12.36
N ASP A 20 5.31 29.47 11.54
CA ASP A 20 5.30 29.31 10.09
C ASP A 20 6.55 29.91 9.43
N VAL A 21 6.95 31.13 9.87
CA VAL A 21 8.19 31.77 9.38
C VAL A 21 9.42 30.97 9.78
N LEU A 22 9.46 30.47 11.02
CA LEU A 22 10.57 29.63 11.48
C LEU A 22 10.65 28.32 10.67
N ALA A 23 9.52 27.66 10.45
CA ALA A 23 9.45 26.46 9.63
C ALA A 23 9.95 26.71 8.21
N ALA A 24 9.53 27.81 7.57
CA ALA A 24 9.99 28.17 6.24
C ALA A 24 11.51 28.38 6.17
N MET A 25 12.10 29.06 7.16
CA MET A 25 13.55 29.26 7.22
C MET A 25 14.30 27.95 7.47
N LEU A 26 13.73 27.02 8.25
CA LEU A 26 14.32 25.72 8.53
C LEU A 26 14.25 24.78 7.32
N CYS A 27 13.26 24.91 6.44
CA CYS A 27 13.22 24.20 5.15
C CYS A 27 14.47 24.48 4.30
N ASP A 28 14.98 25.73 4.32
CA ASP A 28 16.16 26.11 3.55
C ASP A 28 17.46 25.44 4.04
N VAL A 29 17.42 24.82 5.22
CA VAL A 29 18.54 24.08 5.82
C VAL A 29 18.20 22.61 6.08
N GLU A 30 17.43 22.02 5.15
CA GLU A 30 17.18 20.58 5.02
C GLU A 30 16.28 19.95 6.11
N PHE A 31 15.51 20.74 6.87
CA PHE A 31 14.48 20.17 7.74
C PHE A 31 13.28 19.74 6.92
N GLU A 32 12.75 18.54 7.21
CA GLU A 32 11.72 17.86 6.39
C GLU A 32 10.34 17.83 7.04
N SER A 33 10.25 17.93 8.38
CA SER A 33 8.99 17.80 9.11
C SER A 33 8.90 18.79 10.25
N PHE A 34 7.69 19.31 10.50
CA PHE A 34 7.43 20.39 11.44
C PHE A 34 6.15 20.13 12.23
N VAL A 35 6.24 20.23 13.56
CA VAL A 35 5.12 20.05 14.48
C VAL A 35 5.02 21.29 15.37
N PRO A 36 4.16 22.27 15.03
CA PRO A 36 3.93 23.44 15.86
C PRO A 36 3.06 23.10 17.08
N ASP A 37 3.28 23.83 18.20
CA ASP A 37 2.41 23.81 19.36
C ASP A 37 2.31 25.21 20.00
N GLU A 38 1.66 25.31 21.18
CA GLU A 38 1.41 26.58 21.84
C GLU A 38 2.69 27.31 22.35
N SER A 39 3.83 26.63 22.41
CA SER A 39 5.09 27.14 22.94
C SER A 39 6.22 27.22 21.90
N GLY A 40 5.98 26.75 20.66
CA GLY A 40 6.99 26.81 19.61
C GLY A 40 6.83 25.75 18.53
N LEU A 41 7.95 25.19 18.09
CA LEU A 41 8.03 24.30 16.94
C LEU A 41 8.98 23.13 17.24
N THR A 42 8.56 21.92 16.93
CA THR A 42 9.47 20.77 16.85
C THR A 42 9.73 20.47 15.37
N ALA A 43 11.00 20.35 14.98
CA ALA A 43 11.38 20.10 13.60
C ALA A 43 12.36 18.91 13.50
N TYR A 44 12.35 18.22 12.37
CA TYR A 44 13.12 16.99 12.16
C TYR A 44 14.01 17.14 10.93
N VAL A 45 15.28 16.71 11.09
CA VAL A 45 16.29 16.71 10.02
C VAL A 45 17.08 15.40 10.05
N LYS A 46 17.49 14.88 8.89
CA LYS A 46 18.41 13.72 8.84
C LYS A 46 19.71 14.04 9.54
N ARG A 47 20.23 13.09 10.32
CA ARG A 47 21.47 13.27 11.10
C ARG A 47 22.65 13.74 10.25
N GLU A 48 22.76 13.24 9.04
CA GLU A 48 23.81 13.60 8.09
C GLU A 48 23.70 15.03 7.55
N LEU A 49 22.50 15.64 7.60
CA LEU A 49 22.20 16.99 7.13
C LEU A 49 22.13 18.01 8.29
N TYR A 50 22.21 17.56 9.54
CA TYR A 50 22.14 18.42 10.71
C TYR A 50 23.32 19.39 10.76
N ASN A 51 23.01 20.68 10.84
CA ASN A 51 24.00 21.75 10.90
C ASN A 51 23.65 22.77 11.99
N GLU A 52 24.31 22.64 13.14
CA GLU A 52 24.11 23.51 14.31
C GLU A 52 24.38 24.99 14.03
N ALA A 53 25.39 25.28 13.20
CA ALA A 53 25.72 26.66 12.86
C ALA A 53 24.64 27.32 11.99
N ALA A 54 24.04 26.58 11.04
CA ALA A 54 22.94 27.07 10.24
C ALA A 54 21.70 27.36 11.09
N ILE A 55 21.41 26.54 12.09
CA ILE A 55 20.31 26.79 13.03
C ILE A 55 20.56 28.07 13.85
N ALA A 56 21.79 28.24 14.35
CA ALA A 56 22.17 29.44 15.12
C ALA A 56 22.04 30.71 14.26
N ASP A 57 22.41 30.65 12.98
CA ASP A 57 22.26 31.76 12.03
C ASP A 57 20.78 32.09 11.79
N ILE A 58 19.91 31.08 11.62
CA ILE A 58 18.46 31.28 11.49
C ILE A 58 17.89 31.95 12.73
N VAL A 59 18.21 31.44 13.93
CA VAL A 59 17.71 32.01 15.19
C VAL A 59 18.19 33.48 15.36
N THR A 60 19.42 33.77 14.98
CA THR A 60 19.99 35.11 15.10
C THR A 60 19.39 36.09 14.06
N SER A 61 19.09 35.62 12.86
CA SER A 61 18.52 36.40 11.76
C SER A 61 17.00 36.37 11.69
N PHE A 62 16.33 35.80 12.69
CA PHE A 62 14.87 35.64 12.70
C PHE A 62 14.18 37.04 12.56
N PRO A 63 13.28 37.21 11.57
CA PRO A 63 12.80 38.55 11.19
C PRO A 63 11.69 39.08 12.09
N LEU A 64 11.11 38.30 12.97
CA LEU A 64 10.02 38.71 13.85
C LEU A 64 10.53 38.98 15.27
N PRO A 65 9.81 39.80 16.08
CA PRO A 65 10.22 40.16 17.44
C PRO A 65 9.91 39.02 18.41
N ALA A 66 10.61 37.89 18.27
CA ALA A 66 10.50 36.75 19.17
C ALA A 66 11.89 36.30 19.65
N GLN A 67 11.94 35.76 20.86
CA GLN A 67 13.12 35.06 21.38
C GLN A 67 12.98 33.59 21.10
N ILE A 68 14.00 32.99 20.48
CA ILE A 68 14.01 31.57 20.15
C ILE A 68 15.13 30.89 20.93
N LYS A 69 14.79 29.85 21.66
CA LYS A 69 15.73 28.89 22.26
C LYS A 69 15.53 27.55 21.60
N TRP A 70 16.60 26.81 21.41
CA TRP A 70 16.50 25.48 20.81
C TRP A 70 17.38 24.46 21.52
N ARG A 71 16.98 23.19 21.39
CA ARG A 71 17.74 22.02 21.82
C ARG A 71 17.55 20.91 20.79
N ALA A 72 18.58 20.09 20.62
CA ALA A 72 18.58 18.99 19.67
C ALA A 72 18.82 17.68 20.41
N GLU A 73 18.08 16.66 20.01
CA GLU A 73 18.22 15.29 20.52
C GLU A 73 18.34 14.34 19.31
N VAL A 74 19.27 13.39 19.40
CA VAL A 74 19.36 12.34 18.40
C VAL A 74 18.22 11.37 18.66
N ILE A 75 17.31 11.26 17.72
CA ILE A 75 16.37 10.14 17.69
C ILE A 75 17.14 9.02 16.99
N GLU A 76 17.67 8.08 17.79
CA GLU A 76 18.08 6.81 17.23
C GLU A 76 16.89 6.27 16.45
N GLY A 77 17.10 5.96 15.16
CA GLY A 77 16.04 5.48 14.30
C GLY A 77 15.38 4.25 14.96
N GLN A 78 14.47 4.50 15.87
CA GLN A 78 13.51 3.49 16.28
C GLN A 78 12.73 3.21 15.01
N ASP A 79 12.78 1.96 14.60
CA ASP A 79 11.92 1.48 13.53
C ASP A 79 10.48 1.50 14.06
N TRP A 80 9.90 2.73 14.06
CA TRP A 80 8.50 2.95 14.44
C TRP A 80 7.57 2.06 13.63
N ASN A 81 7.99 1.66 12.43
CA ASN A 81 7.27 0.72 11.61
C ASN A 81 7.28 -0.67 12.26
N SER A 82 8.43 -1.15 12.75
CA SER A 82 8.49 -2.46 13.39
C SER A 82 7.74 -2.52 14.73
N GLU A 83 7.71 -1.43 15.51
CA GLU A 83 6.87 -1.35 16.71
C GLU A 83 5.38 -1.23 16.37
N TRP A 84 5.04 -0.44 15.34
CA TRP A 84 3.68 -0.34 14.85
C TRP A 84 3.22 -1.68 14.27
N GLU A 85 4.01 -2.32 13.44
CA GLU A 85 3.75 -3.64 12.87
C GLU A 85 3.49 -4.70 13.95
N LYS A 86 4.34 -4.77 14.98
CA LYS A 86 4.16 -5.72 16.10
C LYS A 86 2.91 -5.48 16.93
N ASN A 87 2.47 -4.24 17.05
CA ASN A 87 1.34 -3.88 17.90
C ASN A 87 0.00 -3.84 17.15
N TYR A 88 0.00 -3.58 15.85
CA TYR A 88 -1.21 -3.34 15.06
C TYR A 88 -1.49 -4.42 14.00
N PHE A 89 -0.46 -5.12 13.51
CA PHE A 89 -0.64 -6.21 12.57
C PHE A 89 -0.80 -7.53 13.32
N GLN A 90 -2.05 -7.97 13.49
CA GLN A 90 -2.36 -9.26 14.12
C GLN A 90 -2.63 -10.30 13.01
N PRO A 91 -2.33 -11.61 13.24
CA PRO A 91 -2.69 -12.66 12.30
C PRO A 91 -4.19 -12.67 11.99
N ILE A 92 -4.55 -12.77 10.73
CA ILE A 92 -5.93 -12.79 10.24
C ILE A 92 -6.22 -14.13 9.61
N VAL A 93 -7.37 -14.71 9.94
CA VAL A 93 -7.88 -15.93 9.27
C VAL A 93 -9.04 -15.53 8.36
N VAL A 94 -8.94 -15.89 7.09
CA VAL A 94 -9.97 -15.63 6.08
C VAL A 94 -10.53 -16.95 5.59
N GLY A 95 -11.86 -17.12 5.70
CA GLY A 95 -12.57 -18.30 5.21
C GLY A 95 -12.14 -19.62 5.83
N ASP A 96 -11.65 -19.62 7.07
CA ASP A 96 -11.14 -20.79 7.82
C ASP A 96 -10.00 -21.57 7.13
N LYS A 97 -9.49 -21.07 6.01
CA LYS A 97 -8.51 -21.76 5.16
C LYS A 97 -7.23 -21.01 4.92
N CYS A 98 -7.25 -19.69 5.07
CA CYS A 98 -6.10 -18.83 4.78
C CYS A 98 -5.77 -18.00 6.02
N VAL A 99 -4.54 -18.08 6.50
CA VAL A 99 -4.00 -17.17 7.51
C VAL A 99 -3.00 -16.22 6.86
N ILE A 100 -3.05 -14.97 7.27
CA ILE A 100 -2.13 -13.90 6.86
C ILE A 100 -1.46 -13.39 8.12
N HIS A 101 -0.15 -13.39 8.13
CA HIS A 101 0.62 -12.93 9.28
C HIS A 101 1.98 -12.37 8.86
N SER A 102 2.67 -11.67 9.74
CA SER A 102 4.05 -11.23 9.51
C SER A 102 5.06 -12.26 10.00
N SER A 103 6.29 -12.17 9.47
CA SER A 103 7.40 -13.08 9.77
C SER A 103 7.77 -13.14 11.26
N PHE A 104 7.43 -12.12 12.04
CA PHE A 104 7.70 -12.06 13.49
C PHE A 104 6.62 -12.72 14.36
N HIS A 105 5.48 -13.13 13.81
CA HIS A 105 4.45 -13.84 14.58
C HIS A 105 4.85 -15.30 14.81
N THR A 106 4.61 -15.80 16.04
CA THR A 106 5.00 -17.15 16.43
C THR A 106 3.83 -18.07 16.77
N ASP A 107 2.67 -17.50 17.10
CA ASP A 107 1.45 -18.26 17.44
C ASP A 107 0.45 -18.13 16.29
N ILE A 108 0.64 -18.95 15.25
CA ILE A 108 -0.11 -18.88 14.00
C ILE A 108 -1.09 -20.04 13.93
N PRO A 109 -2.39 -19.80 13.66
CA PRO A 109 -3.37 -20.86 13.41
C PRO A 109 -2.94 -21.74 12.23
N LYS A 110 -3.01 -23.05 12.39
CA LYS A 110 -2.71 -23.99 11.29
C LYS A 110 -3.93 -24.10 10.38
N VAL A 111 -3.79 -23.62 9.17
CA VAL A 111 -4.79 -23.65 8.10
C VAL A 111 -4.17 -24.15 6.80
N GLU A 112 -4.96 -24.23 5.72
CA GLU A 112 -4.52 -24.77 4.43
C GLU A 112 -3.49 -23.86 3.73
N TYR A 113 -3.69 -22.52 3.79
CA TYR A 113 -2.82 -21.50 3.18
C TYR A 113 -2.26 -20.61 4.25
N ASP A 114 -0.95 -20.57 4.37
CA ASP A 114 -0.19 -19.77 5.32
C ASP A 114 0.60 -18.73 4.56
N ILE A 115 0.17 -17.45 4.62
CA ILE A 115 0.74 -16.35 3.86
C ILE A 115 1.50 -15.40 4.80
N VAL A 116 2.78 -15.26 4.56
CA VAL A 116 3.64 -14.32 5.29
C VAL A 116 3.70 -12.99 4.54
N ILE A 117 3.24 -11.92 5.17
CA ILE A 117 3.30 -10.56 4.65
C ILE A 117 4.00 -9.65 5.64
N ASP A 118 5.12 -9.07 5.23
CA ASP A 118 5.79 -7.98 5.93
C ASP A 118 5.47 -6.68 5.18
N PRO A 119 4.48 -5.87 5.63
CA PRO A 119 3.82 -4.88 4.76
C PRO A 119 4.65 -3.64 4.42
N LYS A 120 5.70 -3.31 5.16
CA LYS A 120 6.65 -2.20 4.89
C LYS A 120 6.00 -0.92 4.30
N MET A 121 4.89 -0.46 4.85
CA MET A 121 4.10 0.68 4.36
C MET A 121 3.31 0.48 3.05
N ALA A 122 3.29 -0.73 2.47
CA ALA A 122 2.47 -1.04 1.30
C ALA A 122 1.03 -1.38 1.69
N PHE A 123 0.07 -1.12 0.79
CA PHE A 123 -1.32 -1.54 0.94
C PHE A 123 -1.45 -3.06 0.71
N GLY A 124 -2.44 -3.70 1.37
CA GLY A 124 -2.72 -5.13 1.14
C GLY A 124 -2.27 -6.03 2.29
N THR A 125 -2.36 -5.55 3.54
CA THR A 125 -2.06 -6.35 4.74
C THR A 125 -3.07 -7.47 5.04
N GLY A 126 -4.16 -7.56 4.28
CA GLY A 126 -5.25 -8.52 4.53
C GLY A 126 -6.33 -8.01 5.49
N HIS A 127 -6.07 -6.97 6.29
CA HIS A 127 -7.04 -6.42 7.26
C HIS A 127 -8.20 -5.68 6.60
N HIS A 128 -8.00 -5.16 5.39
CA HIS A 128 -9.05 -4.42 4.71
C HIS A 128 -10.09 -5.37 4.12
N ALA A 129 -11.38 -5.01 4.24
CA ALA A 129 -12.49 -5.83 3.77
C ALA A 129 -12.36 -6.21 2.29
N THR A 130 -11.86 -5.31 1.43
CA THR A 130 -11.66 -5.56 0.00
C THR A 130 -10.71 -6.72 -0.28
N THR A 131 -9.59 -6.79 0.45
CA THR A 131 -8.62 -7.89 0.32
C THR A 131 -9.23 -9.21 0.78
N SER A 132 -9.92 -9.22 1.95
CA SER A 132 -10.61 -10.39 2.46
C SER A 132 -11.69 -10.90 1.52
N LEU A 133 -12.45 -10.00 0.86
CA LEU A 133 -13.47 -10.36 -0.11
C LEU A 133 -12.89 -11.08 -1.33
N ILE A 134 -11.78 -10.59 -1.90
CA ILE A 134 -11.12 -11.25 -3.04
C ILE A 134 -10.51 -12.58 -2.61
N ILE A 135 -9.86 -12.65 -1.44
CA ILE A 135 -9.32 -13.90 -0.89
C ILE A 135 -10.41 -14.98 -0.81
N ARG A 136 -11.61 -14.65 -0.31
CA ARG A 136 -12.75 -15.60 -0.27
C ARG A 136 -13.13 -16.09 -1.66
N GLN A 137 -13.18 -15.21 -2.66
CA GLN A 137 -13.44 -15.59 -4.05
C GLN A 137 -12.35 -16.53 -4.59
N LEU A 138 -11.07 -16.22 -4.35
CA LEU A 138 -9.96 -17.08 -4.75
C LEU A 138 -10.01 -18.45 -4.06
N LEU A 139 -10.39 -18.53 -2.76
CA LEU A 139 -10.52 -19.77 -2.03
C LEU A 139 -11.66 -20.68 -2.55
N GLU A 140 -12.67 -20.11 -3.21
CA GLU A 140 -13.79 -20.84 -3.81
C GLU A 140 -13.51 -21.28 -5.26
N MET A 141 -12.50 -20.69 -5.93
CA MET A 141 -12.14 -21.00 -7.32
C MET A 141 -11.08 -22.10 -7.39
N SER A 142 -11.09 -22.92 -8.43
CA SER A 142 -9.92 -23.71 -8.82
C SER A 142 -9.00 -22.84 -9.67
N LEU A 143 -7.74 -22.70 -9.28
CA LEU A 143 -6.73 -21.98 -10.03
C LEU A 143 -5.67 -22.89 -10.64
N ASP A 144 -5.80 -24.20 -10.42
CA ASP A 144 -4.82 -25.20 -10.88
C ASP A 144 -4.59 -25.10 -12.40
N GLY A 145 -3.34 -24.86 -12.78
CA GLY A 145 -2.91 -24.69 -14.16
C GLY A 145 -3.37 -23.39 -14.87
N LEU A 146 -4.03 -22.46 -14.15
CA LEU A 146 -4.51 -21.19 -14.73
C LEU A 146 -3.44 -20.12 -14.69
N SER A 147 -3.60 -19.11 -15.57
CA SER A 147 -2.83 -17.87 -15.59
C SER A 147 -3.61 -16.75 -14.87
N VAL A 148 -2.91 -15.97 -14.03
CA VAL A 148 -3.48 -14.91 -13.20
C VAL A 148 -2.71 -13.61 -13.40
N MET A 149 -3.45 -12.50 -13.51
CA MET A 149 -2.93 -11.13 -13.45
C MET A 149 -3.46 -10.46 -12.19
N ASP A 150 -2.57 -9.84 -11.40
CA ASP A 150 -2.91 -9.02 -10.23
C ASP A 150 -2.45 -7.57 -10.47
N MET A 151 -3.42 -6.68 -10.75
CA MET A 151 -3.18 -5.28 -11.09
C MET A 151 -3.32 -4.38 -9.86
N GLY A 152 -2.25 -3.65 -9.52
CA GLY A 152 -2.13 -2.90 -8.26
C GLY A 152 -1.91 -3.87 -7.09
N THR A 153 -0.87 -4.71 -7.21
CA THR A 153 -0.69 -5.87 -6.32
C THR A 153 -0.36 -5.50 -4.87
N GLY A 154 0.13 -4.27 -4.61
CA GLY A 154 0.50 -3.79 -3.28
C GLY A 154 1.54 -4.70 -2.62
N THR A 155 1.18 -5.37 -1.53
CA THR A 155 2.06 -6.34 -0.83
C THR A 155 2.29 -7.65 -1.59
N GLY A 156 1.59 -7.90 -2.69
CA GLY A 156 1.64 -9.16 -3.43
C GLY A 156 0.70 -10.26 -2.91
N ILE A 157 -0.09 -9.98 -1.89
CA ILE A 157 -0.88 -11.01 -1.17
C ILE A 157 -1.83 -11.81 -2.06
N LEU A 158 -2.52 -11.16 -3.02
CA LEU A 158 -3.47 -11.83 -3.91
C LEU A 158 -2.75 -12.68 -4.96
N ALA A 159 -1.62 -12.20 -5.48
CA ALA A 159 -0.74 -12.94 -6.36
C ALA A 159 -0.17 -14.18 -5.65
N ILE A 160 0.31 -14.05 -4.41
CA ILE A 160 0.85 -15.14 -3.58
C ILE A 160 -0.23 -16.18 -3.35
N LEU A 161 -1.44 -15.82 -2.91
CA LEU A 161 -2.53 -16.78 -2.73
C LEU A 161 -2.87 -17.48 -4.05
N SER A 162 -2.90 -16.75 -5.16
CA SER A 162 -3.18 -17.34 -6.48
C SER A 162 -2.16 -18.43 -6.84
N ALA A 163 -0.87 -18.16 -6.60
CA ALA A 163 0.19 -19.15 -6.82
C ALA A 163 0.06 -20.37 -5.90
N MET A 164 -0.15 -20.17 -4.60
CA MET A 164 -0.41 -21.25 -3.62
C MET A 164 -1.63 -22.09 -3.98
N ARG A 165 -2.61 -21.52 -4.69
CA ARG A 165 -3.82 -22.20 -5.19
C ARG A 165 -3.60 -22.95 -6.51
N GLY A 166 -2.35 -23.05 -6.99
CA GLY A 166 -1.97 -23.84 -8.16
C GLY A 166 -1.96 -23.08 -9.49
N ALA A 167 -2.03 -21.74 -9.48
CA ALA A 167 -1.85 -20.95 -10.69
C ALA A 167 -0.45 -21.22 -11.27
N GLU A 168 -0.42 -21.60 -12.57
CA GLU A 168 0.84 -21.94 -13.26
C GLU A 168 1.68 -20.71 -13.59
N LYS A 169 1.02 -19.61 -13.96
CA LYS A 169 1.64 -18.32 -14.27
C LYS A 169 0.92 -17.22 -13.51
N VAL A 170 1.64 -16.43 -12.73
CA VAL A 170 1.10 -15.27 -12.04
C VAL A 170 1.93 -14.05 -12.40
N SER A 171 1.28 -13.04 -12.99
CA SER A 171 1.86 -11.72 -13.24
C SER A 171 1.24 -10.71 -12.27
N ALA A 172 2.07 -9.86 -11.68
CA ALA A 172 1.64 -8.84 -10.71
C ALA A 172 2.24 -7.49 -11.10
N ILE A 173 1.42 -6.44 -11.19
CA ILE A 173 1.86 -5.09 -11.58
C ILE A 173 1.62 -4.14 -10.42
N GLU A 174 2.63 -3.31 -10.11
CA GLU A 174 2.56 -2.27 -9.10
C GLU A 174 3.21 -0.98 -9.62
N ILE A 175 2.55 0.15 -9.40
CA ILE A 175 3.01 1.46 -9.88
C ILE A 175 3.94 2.14 -8.89
N ASP A 176 3.76 1.89 -7.60
CA ASP A 176 4.59 2.46 -6.53
C ASP A 176 5.87 1.63 -6.34
N GLU A 177 7.02 2.28 -6.42
CA GLU A 177 8.33 1.61 -6.32
C GLU A 177 8.55 0.93 -4.96
N PHE A 178 8.08 1.53 -3.86
CA PHE A 178 8.24 0.94 -2.53
C PHE A 178 7.34 -0.28 -2.36
N ALA A 179 6.10 -0.20 -2.83
CA ALA A 179 5.18 -1.34 -2.81
C ALA A 179 5.67 -2.47 -3.74
N TYR A 180 6.21 -2.15 -4.92
CA TYR A 180 6.84 -3.12 -5.81
C TYR A 180 7.98 -3.89 -5.12
N VAL A 181 8.94 -3.19 -4.49
CA VAL A 181 10.04 -3.84 -3.75
C VAL A 181 9.49 -4.70 -2.63
N ASN A 182 8.47 -4.24 -1.92
CA ASN A 182 7.82 -5.01 -0.86
C ASN A 182 7.13 -6.27 -1.40
N ALA A 183 6.42 -6.19 -2.52
CA ALA A 183 5.81 -7.35 -3.17
C ALA A 183 6.85 -8.41 -3.56
N VAL A 184 7.98 -7.98 -4.15
CA VAL A 184 9.10 -8.88 -4.51
C VAL A 184 9.65 -9.59 -3.27
N ASP A 185 9.85 -8.88 -2.16
CA ASP A 185 10.32 -9.47 -0.92
C ASP A 185 9.30 -10.47 -0.35
N ASN A 186 8.00 -10.12 -0.32
CA ASN A 186 6.94 -11.01 0.17
C ASN A 186 6.80 -12.27 -0.70
N VAL A 187 6.86 -12.14 -2.02
CA VAL A 187 6.88 -13.30 -2.95
C VAL A 187 8.03 -14.24 -2.62
N LYS A 188 9.21 -13.70 -2.38
CA LYS A 188 10.40 -14.48 -2.01
C LYS A 188 10.25 -15.18 -0.66
N ILE A 189 9.69 -14.50 0.35
CA ILE A 189 9.45 -15.07 1.69
C ILE A 189 8.49 -16.27 1.60
N ASN A 190 7.46 -16.18 0.75
CA ASN A 190 6.49 -17.26 0.58
C ASN A 190 6.95 -18.38 -0.36
N GLY A 191 8.11 -18.24 -1.01
CA GLY A 191 8.69 -19.28 -1.85
C GLY A 191 7.93 -19.54 -3.16
N GLU A 192 7.32 -18.51 -3.74
CA GLU A 192 6.48 -18.58 -4.95
C GLU A 192 7.20 -17.97 -6.18
N PRO A 193 8.25 -18.62 -6.71
CA PRO A 193 9.13 -18.05 -7.75
C PRO A 193 8.45 -17.89 -9.12
N GLN A 194 7.27 -18.50 -9.34
CA GLN A 194 6.48 -18.38 -10.56
C GLN A 194 5.75 -17.03 -10.67
N ILE A 195 5.77 -16.20 -9.61
CA ILE A 195 5.16 -14.87 -9.64
C ILE A 195 6.16 -13.88 -10.26
N ASN A 196 5.75 -13.26 -11.38
CA ASN A 196 6.48 -12.19 -12.03
C ASN A 196 5.94 -10.83 -11.57
N VAL A 197 6.65 -10.14 -10.68
CA VAL A 197 6.29 -8.80 -10.22
C VAL A 197 6.92 -7.76 -11.14
N MET A 198 6.14 -6.80 -11.63
CA MET A 198 6.57 -5.77 -12.57
C MET A 198 6.24 -4.38 -12.02
N LEU A 199 7.19 -3.46 -12.14
CA LEU A 199 7.00 -2.04 -11.80
C LEU A 199 6.41 -1.30 -12.99
N GLY A 200 5.21 -0.73 -12.84
CA GLY A 200 4.55 0.06 -13.89
C GLY A 200 3.04 0.14 -13.71
N ASP A 201 2.37 0.57 -14.75
CA ASP A 201 0.92 0.77 -14.82
C ASP A 201 0.25 -0.14 -15.85
N ALA A 202 -1.03 0.11 -16.18
CA ALA A 202 -1.81 -0.67 -17.11
C ALA A 202 -1.22 -0.70 -18.55
N SER A 203 -0.26 0.16 -18.90
CA SER A 203 0.40 0.13 -20.21
C SER A 203 1.24 -1.14 -20.41
N LEU A 204 1.70 -1.77 -19.32
CA LEU A 204 2.43 -3.05 -19.37
C LEU A 204 1.57 -4.20 -19.89
N LEU A 205 0.24 -4.12 -19.70
CA LEU A 205 -0.71 -5.16 -20.13
C LEU A 205 -0.66 -5.42 -21.64
N ALA A 206 -0.25 -4.43 -22.43
CA ALA A 206 -0.11 -4.58 -23.89
C ALA A 206 0.95 -5.62 -24.31
N ASN A 207 1.87 -5.97 -23.41
CA ASN A 207 2.93 -6.95 -23.62
C ASN A 207 2.66 -8.30 -22.93
N GLU A 208 1.54 -8.42 -22.21
CA GLU A 208 1.16 -9.64 -21.51
C GLU A 208 0.24 -10.52 -22.35
N GLU A 209 0.41 -11.83 -22.21
CA GLU A 209 -0.50 -12.80 -22.78
C GLU A 209 -1.86 -12.78 -22.06
N PRO A 210 -2.97 -13.03 -22.76
CA PRO A 210 -4.26 -13.12 -22.10
C PRO A 210 -4.30 -14.17 -20.97
N VAL A 211 -4.89 -13.78 -19.82
CA VAL A 211 -4.97 -14.59 -18.62
C VAL A 211 -6.36 -15.20 -18.40
N ASP A 212 -6.42 -16.23 -17.58
CA ASP A 212 -7.68 -16.89 -17.19
C ASP A 212 -8.40 -16.11 -16.08
N VAL A 213 -7.63 -15.47 -15.17
CA VAL A 213 -8.15 -14.68 -14.05
C VAL A 213 -7.45 -13.34 -13.99
N PHE A 214 -8.22 -12.27 -13.91
CA PHE A 214 -7.73 -10.89 -13.73
C PHE A 214 -8.24 -10.35 -12.40
N ILE A 215 -7.34 -9.84 -11.56
CA ILE A 215 -7.64 -9.28 -10.24
C ILE A 215 -7.25 -7.81 -10.24
N ALA A 216 -8.12 -6.94 -9.69
CA ALA A 216 -7.74 -5.56 -9.38
C ALA A 216 -8.44 -5.11 -8.09
N ASN A 217 -7.63 -4.83 -7.05
CA ASN A 217 -8.09 -4.28 -5.78
C ASN A 217 -7.65 -2.82 -5.66
N ILE A 218 -8.24 -1.96 -6.48
CA ILE A 218 -7.87 -0.56 -6.63
C ILE A 218 -9.12 0.33 -6.69
N ASN A 219 -8.95 1.66 -6.64
CA ASN A 219 -10.11 2.55 -6.61
C ASN A 219 -10.92 2.54 -7.91
N ARG A 220 -12.25 2.82 -7.81
CA ARG A 220 -13.20 2.84 -8.92
C ARG A 220 -12.74 3.67 -10.12
N ASN A 221 -12.12 4.84 -9.88
CA ASN A 221 -11.79 5.75 -10.99
C ASN A 221 -10.70 5.15 -11.90
N ILE A 222 -9.70 4.49 -11.32
CA ILE A 222 -8.67 3.77 -12.09
C ILE A 222 -9.29 2.58 -12.81
N ILE A 223 -10.12 1.77 -12.11
CA ILE A 223 -10.80 0.63 -12.75
C ILE A 223 -11.59 1.09 -13.97
N THR A 224 -12.40 2.14 -13.85
CA THR A 224 -13.23 2.62 -14.96
C THR A 224 -12.42 3.22 -16.10
N ALA A 225 -11.26 3.80 -15.82
CA ALA A 225 -10.35 4.33 -16.85
C ALA A 225 -9.66 3.21 -17.64
N ASP A 226 -9.26 2.14 -16.95
CA ASP A 226 -8.37 1.11 -17.53
C ASP A 226 -9.09 -0.19 -17.90
N ILE A 227 -10.40 -0.32 -17.62
CA ILE A 227 -11.17 -1.56 -17.81
C ILE A 227 -11.13 -2.09 -19.25
N ALA A 228 -10.93 -1.22 -20.24
CA ALA A 228 -10.75 -1.61 -21.63
C ALA A 228 -9.48 -2.45 -21.85
N GLU A 229 -8.38 -2.05 -21.21
CA GLU A 229 -7.11 -2.78 -21.26
C GLU A 229 -7.18 -4.07 -20.45
N TYR A 230 -7.83 -4.04 -19.27
CA TYR A 230 -8.07 -5.23 -18.46
C TYR A 230 -8.87 -6.28 -19.24
N ALA A 231 -9.93 -5.85 -19.94
CA ALA A 231 -10.73 -6.75 -20.74
C ALA A 231 -9.95 -7.37 -21.92
N LYS A 232 -9.02 -6.66 -22.56
CA LYS A 232 -8.16 -7.21 -23.62
C LYS A 232 -7.22 -8.29 -23.10
N THR A 233 -6.72 -8.11 -21.86
CA THR A 233 -5.80 -9.05 -21.21
C THR A 233 -6.52 -10.27 -20.63
N LEU A 234 -7.86 -10.35 -20.67
CA LEU A 234 -8.63 -11.49 -20.17
C LEU A 234 -9.05 -12.40 -21.33
N LYS A 235 -8.89 -13.71 -21.20
CA LYS A 235 -9.37 -14.72 -22.17
C LYS A 235 -10.91 -14.74 -22.22
N SER A 236 -11.49 -15.17 -23.35
CA SER A 236 -12.93 -15.49 -23.40
C SER A 236 -13.27 -16.58 -22.40
N GLY A 237 -14.33 -16.40 -21.61
CA GLY A 237 -14.68 -17.23 -20.46
C GLY A 237 -13.87 -16.95 -19.20
N GLY A 238 -12.86 -16.09 -19.26
CA GLY A 238 -12.04 -15.69 -18.12
C GLY A 238 -12.81 -14.89 -17.07
N ILE A 239 -12.34 -14.93 -15.85
CA ILE A 239 -12.97 -14.29 -14.68
C ILE A 239 -12.20 -13.02 -14.32
N MET A 240 -12.94 -11.94 -14.07
CA MET A 240 -12.38 -10.70 -13.52
C MET A 240 -12.95 -10.46 -12.11
N LEU A 241 -12.06 -10.25 -11.14
CA LEU A 241 -12.38 -9.91 -9.76
C LEU A 241 -11.94 -8.47 -9.48
N LEU A 242 -12.91 -7.60 -9.22
CA LEU A 242 -12.69 -6.18 -8.97
C LEU A 242 -13.12 -5.81 -7.55
N SER A 243 -12.30 -5.06 -6.82
CA SER A 243 -12.61 -4.53 -5.50
C SER A 243 -11.88 -3.19 -5.29
N GLY A 244 -12.07 -2.56 -4.09
CA GLY A 244 -11.52 -1.23 -3.80
C GLY A 244 -12.53 -0.12 -4.01
N PHE A 245 -13.84 -0.46 -4.03
CA PHE A 245 -14.96 0.47 -4.20
C PHE A 245 -16.17 0.00 -3.38
N TYR A 246 -17.17 0.86 -3.28
CA TYR A 246 -18.39 0.58 -2.54
C TYR A 246 -19.48 -0.05 -3.42
N GLU A 247 -20.50 -0.63 -2.79
CA GLU A 247 -21.61 -1.27 -3.50
C GLU A 247 -22.34 -0.31 -4.47
N GLU A 248 -22.49 0.94 -4.09
CA GLU A 248 -23.09 1.98 -4.93
C GLU A 248 -22.32 2.28 -6.23
N ASP A 249 -21.05 1.89 -6.32
CA ASP A 249 -20.19 2.08 -7.50
C ASP A 249 -20.33 0.95 -8.55
N VAL A 250 -21.01 -0.16 -8.21
CA VAL A 250 -21.12 -1.34 -9.08
C VAL A 250 -21.72 -0.98 -10.44
N GLU A 251 -22.82 -0.22 -10.49
CA GLU A 251 -23.45 0.16 -11.77
C GLU A 251 -22.56 1.10 -12.60
N VAL A 252 -21.76 1.95 -11.96
CA VAL A 252 -20.79 2.81 -12.66
C VAL A 252 -19.75 1.95 -13.37
N ILE A 253 -19.17 0.96 -12.67
CA ILE A 253 -18.21 0.03 -13.24
C ILE A 253 -18.86 -0.84 -14.30
N MET A 254 -20.05 -1.38 -14.07
CA MET A 254 -20.79 -2.21 -15.03
C MET A 254 -21.13 -1.47 -16.31
N SER A 255 -21.40 -0.16 -16.26
CA SER A 255 -21.67 0.65 -17.44
C SER A 255 -20.48 0.67 -18.42
N GLN A 256 -19.25 0.66 -17.90
CA GLN A 256 -18.03 0.56 -18.70
C GLN A 256 -17.71 -0.90 -19.07
N ALA A 257 -17.85 -1.83 -18.12
CA ALA A 257 -17.56 -3.25 -18.32
C ALA A 257 -18.34 -3.85 -19.51
N ARG A 258 -19.62 -3.55 -19.63
CA ARG A 258 -20.50 -4.02 -20.71
C ARG A 258 -20.05 -3.57 -22.11
N LEU A 259 -19.35 -2.44 -22.22
CA LEU A 259 -18.79 -1.96 -23.48
C LEU A 259 -17.64 -2.83 -23.98
N HIS A 260 -17.07 -3.65 -23.11
CA HIS A 260 -15.88 -4.48 -23.37
C HIS A 260 -16.16 -5.99 -23.20
N SER A 261 -17.42 -6.40 -23.39
CA SER A 261 -17.86 -7.80 -23.32
C SER A 261 -17.58 -8.45 -21.94
N LEU A 262 -17.68 -7.69 -20.87
CA LEU A 262 -17.59 -8.17 -19.51
C LEU A 262 -19.02 -8.22 -18.91
N ASP A 263 -19.50 -9.42 -18.66
CA ASP A 263 -20.82 -9.66 -18.10
C ASP A 263 -20.77 -9.81 -16.58
N TYR A 264 -21.77 -9.25 -15.92
CA TYR A 264 -21.98 -9.43 -14.49
C TYR A 264 -22.24 -10.90 -14.15
N GLN A 265 -21.50 -11.43 -13.18
CA GLN A 265 -21.75 -12.76 -12.65
C GLN A 265 -22.31 -12.70 -11.22
N SER A 266 -21.64 -12.02 -10.33
CA SER A 266 -22.05 -11.84 -8.93
C SER A 266 -21.27 -10.70 -8.28
N HIS A 267 -21.71 -10.26 -7.11
CA HIS A 267 -20.88 -9.49 -6.20
C HIS A 267 -21.12 -9.91 -4.74
N THR A 268 -20.15 -9.62 -3.89
CA THR A 268 -20.22 -9.80 -2.44
C THR A 268 -19.86 -8.52 -1.74
N VAL A 269 -20.49 -8.25 -0.59
CA VAL A 269 -20.32 -7.01 0.17
C VAL A 269 -19.91 -7.32 1.61
N GLN A 270 -18.96 -6.56 2.12
CA GLN A 270 -18.58 -6.53 3.53
C GLN A 270 -18.27 -5.09 3.93
N ASP A 271 -18.91 -4.57 4.99
CA ASP A 271 -18.69 -3.21 5.49
C ASP A 271 -18.81 -2.13 4.39
N ARG A 272 -19.82 -2.27 3.49
CA ARG A 272 -20.06 -1.48 2.27
C ARG A 272 -19.04 -1.71 1.15
N TRP A 273 -17.88 -2.29 1.40
CA TRP A 273 -16.91 -2.64 0.37
C TRP A 273 -17.39 -3.82 -0.46
N THR A 274 -17.09 -3.80 -1.73
CA THR A 274 -17.60 -4.78 -2.70
C THR A 274 -16.48 -5.51 -3.41
N CYS A 275 -16.65 -6.82 -3.62
CA CYS A 275 -15.94 -7.58 -4.64
C CYS A 275 -16.91 -7.94 -5.76
N LEU A 276 -16.69 -7.41 -6.94
CA LEU A 276 -17.45 -7.65 -8.16
C LEU A 276 -16.77 -8.73 -9.00
N ARG A 277 -17.55 -9.72 -9.41
CA ARG A 277 -17.11 -10.82 -10.29
C ARG A 277 -17.78 -10.70 -11.65
N LEU A 278 -16.94 -10.60 -12.68
CA LEU A 278 -17.34 -10.51 -14.07
C LEU A 278 -16.79 -11.70 -14.86
N VAL A 279 -17.42 -12.00 -16.00
CA VAL A 279 -16.95 -13.01 -16.95
C VAL A 279 -16.85 -12.37 -18.33
N LYS A 280 -15.77 -12.66 -19.06
CA LYS A 280 -15.61 -12.20 -20.44
C LYS A 280 -16.34 -13.12 -21.41
N GLN A 281 -17.14 -12.56 -22.31
CA GLN A 281 -17.82 -13.27 -23.39
C GLN A 281 -16.87 -13.62 -24.54
#